data_f50690e400de533a12fed7279f3850e6
#
_entry.id   f50690e400de533a12fed7279f3850e6
#
_cell.length_a   1.000
_cell.length_b   1.000
_cell.length_c   1.000
_cell.angle_alpha   90.00
_cell.angle_beta   90.00
_cell.angle_gamma   90.00
#
_symmetry.space_group_name_H-M   'P 1'
#
loop_
_entity.id
_entity.type
_entity.pdbx_description
1 polymer ?
#
loop_
_entity_poly.entity_id
_entity_poly.type
_entity_poly.pdbx_seq_one_letter_code
_entity_poly.pdbx_strand_id
1 'polypeptide(L)'
;MLMKLRDKKIDYKFNEDALIQELLDYVNKTYEGHYSKNQFQSTEFIIDCDHGMGFALGNVLKYTQRYGKKDGYNRKDLLKILHYTLIALHVHDEKNVXHSK
;
A
#
# COMPACT_ATOMS: atom_id res chain seq x y z
N MET A 1 2.02 12.19 -16.09
CA MET A 1 2.39 11.22 -15.10
C MET A 1 1.38 10.10 -14.95
N LEU A 2 0.23 10.42 -14.43
CA LEU A 2 -0.80 9.41 -14.31
C LEU A 2 -1.29 8.91 -15.65
N MET A 3 -1.12 9.71 -16.65
CA MET A 3 -1.58 9.31 -17.97
C MET A 3 -0.88 8.08 -18.48
N LYS A 4 0.31 7.82 -17.99
CA LYS A 4 1.01 6.64 -18.43
C LYS A 4 0.41 5.36 -17.91
N LEU A 5 -0.37 5.46 -16.86
CA LEU A 5 -1.06 4.28 -16.36
C LEU A 5 -2.11 3.79 -17.34
N ARG A 6 -2.46 4.64 -18.27
CA ARG A 6 -3.51 4.30 -19.21
C ARG A 6 -3.01 4.19 -20.62
N ASP A 7 -1.84 3.68 -20.78
CA ASP A 7 -1.27 3.50 -22.08
C ASP A 7 -2.16 2.53 -22.86
N LYS A 8 -2.76 3.04 -23.93
CA LYS A 8 -3.73 2.25 -24.67
C LYS A 8 -3.09 1.22 -25.57
N LYS A 9 -1.79 1.30 -25.72
CA LYS A 9 -1.12 0.30 -26.55
C LYS A 9 -0.95 -1.01 -25.84
N ILE A 10 -1.16 -1.04 -24.54
CA ILE A 10 -1.00 -2.26 -23.78
C ILE A 10 -2.38 -2.86 -23.52
N ASP A 11 -2.50 -4.11 -23.87
CA ASP A 11 -3.75 -4.85 -23.66
C ASP A 11 -3.64 -5.59 -22.34
N TYR A 12 -4.00 -4.92 -21.27
CA TYR A 12 -3.87 -5.48 -19.93
C TYR A 12 -4.81 -6.67 -19.77
N LYS A 13 -4.25 -7.77 -19.33
CA LYS A 13 -5.03 -9.00 -19.21
C LYS A 13 -5.82 -9.09 -17.92
N PHE A 14 -5.39 -8.40 -16.89
CA PHE A 14 -6.00 -8.52 -15.56
C PHE A 14 -6.48 -7.19 -15.04
N ASN A 15 -6.80 -6.28 -15.94
CA ASN A 15 -7.32 -4.96 -15.56
C ASN A 15 -6.34 -4.17 -14.69
N GLU A 16 -5.04 -4.39 -14.90
CA GLU A 16 -4.07 -3.76 -14.02
C GLU A 16 -4.16 -2.25 -14.03
N ASP A 17 -4.41 -1.66 -15.20
CA ASP A 17 -4.47 -0.21 -15.27
C ASP A 17 -5.64 0.33 -14.44
N ALA A 18 -6.81 -0.27 -14.58
CA ALA A 18 -7.97 0.19 -13.81
C ALA A 18 -7.78 -0.09 -12.32
N LEU A 19 -7.18 -1.23 -11.98
CA LEU A 19 -7.02 -1.57 -10.59
C LEU A 19 -5.95 -0.72 -9.91
N ILE A 20 -4.90 -0.34 -10.66
CA ILE A 20 -3.91 0.57 -10.09
C ILE A 20 -4.54 1.93 -9.83
N GLN A 21 -5.39 2.39 -10.74
CA GLN A 21 -6.09 3.65 -10.51
C GLN A 21 -7.00 3.54 -9.29
N GLU A 22 -7.70 2.42 -9.15
CA GLU A 22 -8.53 2.22 -7.97
C GLU A 22 -7.71 2.23 -6.70
N LEU A 23 -6.54 1.61 -6.73
CA LEU A 23 -5.66 1.64 -5.56
C LEU A 23 -5.27 3.07 -5.22
N LEU A 24 -4.94 3.87 -6.22
CA LEU A 24 -4.60 5.25 -5.96
C LEU A 24 -5.77 6.00 -5.34
N ASP A 25 -6.96 5.77 -5.86
CA ASP A 25 -8.15 6.42 -5.29
C ASP A 25 -8.38 5.98 -3.85
N TYR A 26 -8.17 4.70 -3.57
CA TYR A 26 -8.30 4.18 -2.23
C TYR A 26 -7.28 4.84 -1.28
N VAL A 27 -6.04 4.92 -1.72
CA VAL A 27 -5.01 5.55 -0.90
C VAL A 27 -5.37 7.02 -0.65
N ASN A 28 -5.83 7.72 -1.68
CA ASN A 28 -6.22 9.11 -1.50
C ASN A 28 -7.28 9.26 -0.43
N LYS A 29 -8.24 8.34 -0.39
CA LYS A 29 -9.28 8.42 0.63
C LYS A 29 -8.77 8.21 2.03
N THR A 30 -7.70 7.45 2.20
CA THR A 30 -7.17 7.26 3.54
C THR A 30 -6.58 8.56 4.10
N TYR A 31 -6.25 9.50 3.24
CA TYR A 31 -5.69 10.78 3.69
C TYR A 31 -6.76 11.80 4.07
N GLU A 32 -8.03 11.48 3.85
CA GLU A 32 -9.10 12.46 4.03
C GLU A 32 -9.78 12.40 5.39
N GLY A 33 -9.63 11.31 6.11
CA GLY A 33 -10.38 11.13 7.33
C GLY A 33 -9.82 11.91 8.51
N HIS A 34 -10.62 12.00 9.56
CA HIS A 34 -10.20 12.65 10.78
C HIS A 34 -8.99 12.00 11.42
N TYR A 35 -8.90 10.69 11.32
CA TYR A 35 -7.87 9.96 12.03
C TYR A 35 -6.61 9.77 11.21
N SER A 36 -6.62 10.21 9.97
CA SER A 36 -5.50 9.94 9.09
C SER A 36 -4.22 10.59 9.58
N LYS A 37 -4.33 11.80 10.12
CA LYS A 37 -3.14 12.51 10.57
C LYS A 37 -2.44 11.73 11.67
N ASN A 38 -3.16 11.29 12.68
CA ASN A 38 -2.56 10.55 13.78
C ASN A 38 -2.01 9.22 13.31
N GLN A 39 -2.72 8.56 12.43
CA GLN A 39 -2.29 7.27 11.94
C GLN A 39 -1.00 7.40 11.15
N PHE A 40 -0.90 8.41 10.32
CA PHE A 40 0.31 8.59 9.52
C PHE A 40 1.46 9.07 10.37
N GLN A 41 1.19 9.88 11.38
CA GLN A 41 2.25 10.28 12.30
C GLN A 41 2.80 9.07 13.05
N SER A 42 1.92 8.16 13.46
CA SER A 42 2.38 6.94 14.12
C SER A 42 3.22 6.08 13.19
N THR A 43 2.79 5.97 11.95
CA THR A 43 3.54 5.17 10.98
C THR A 43 4.91 5.80 10.74
N GLU A 44 4.97 7.12 10.60
CA GLU A 44 6.24 7.79 10.42
C GLU A 44 7.16 7.55 11.60
N PHE A 45 6.62 7.59 12.80
CA PHE A 45 7.41 7.36 14.00
C PHE A 45 7.97 5.93 14.01
N ILE A 46 7.14 4.97 13.65
CA ILE A 46 7.57 3.57 13.58
C ILE A 46 8.71 3.43 12.57
N ILE A 47 8.57 4.08 11.43
CA ILE A 47 9.61 4.03 10.40
C ILE A 47 10.88 4.67 10.92
N ASP A 48 10.76 5.80 11.58
CA ASP A 48 11.94 6.49 12.11
C ASP A 48 12.67 5.67 13.15
N CYS A 49 11.96 4.80 13.84
CA CYS A 49 12.57 3.93 14.85
C CYS A 49 13.09 2.64 14.26
N ASP A 50 13.14 2.53 12.93
CA ASP A 50 13.67 1.37 12.24
C ASP A 50 12.80 0.13 12.33
N HIS A 51 11.53 0.33 12.55
CA HIS A 51 10.58 -0.80 12.58
C HIS A 51 9.62 -0.78 11.41
N GLY A 52 9.90 0.07 10.43
CA GLY A 52 8.95 0.25 9.34
C GLY A 52 8.71 -0.97 8.49
N MET A 53 9.77 -1.72 8.19
CA MET A 53 9.60 -2.89 7.33
C MET A 53 8.81 -3.96 8.05
N GLY A 54 9.12 -4.23 9.31
CA GLY A 54 8.34 -5.19 10.08
C GLY A 54 6.89 -4.78 10.22
N PHE A 55 6.66 -3.50 10.45
CA PHE A 55 5.32 -2.97 10.53
C PHE A 55 4.55 -3.19 9.22
N ALA A 56 5.16 -2.81 8.10
CA ALA A 56 4.47 -2.89 6.82
C ALA A 56 4.20 -4.33 6.42
N LEU A 57 5.24 -5.17 6.49
CA LEU A 57 5.05 -6.56 6.10
C LEU A 57 4.18 -7.32 7.08
N GLY A 58 4.22 -6.95 8.36
CA GLY A 58 3.31 -7.54 9.33
C GLY A 58 1.87 -7.27 8.97
N ASN A 59 1.57 -6.06 8.51
CA ASN A 59 0.22 -5.76 8.09
C ASN A 59 -0.15 -6.47 6.80
N VAL A 60 0.80 -6.63 5.89
CA VAL A 60 0.54 -7.45 4.70
C VAL A 60 0.12 -8.86 5.11
N LEU A 61 0.88 -9.45 6.03
CA LEU A 61 0.56 -10.80 6.50
C LEU A 61 -0.79 -10.83 7.22
N LYS A 62 -1.05 -9.82 8.02
CA LYS A 62 -2.30 -9.77 8.75
C LYS A 62 -3.51 -9.80 7.81
N TYR A 63 -3.48 -8.97 6.79
CA TYR A 63 -4.63 -8.92 5.88
C TYR A 63 -4.65 -10.09 4.92
N THR A 64 -3.50 -10.65 4.61
CA THR A 64 -3.47 -11.83 3.76
C THR A 64 -4.16 -13.02 4.45
N GLN A 65 -3.83 -13.28 5.71
CA GLN A 65 -4.45 -14.42 6.39
C GLN A 65 -5.90 -14.14 6.78
N ARG A 66 -6.27 -12.87 6.83
CA ARG A 66 -7.63 -12.49 7.18
C ARG A 66 -8.60 -12.69 6.01
N TYR A 67 -8.10 -12.56 4.81
CA TYR A 67 -8.92 -12.65 3.61
C TYR A 67 -9.59 -14.02 3.56
N GLY A 68 -10.90 -14.01 3.47
CA GLY A 68 -11.68 -15.23 3.46
C GLY A 68 -12.11 -15.71 4.83
N LYS A 69 -11.65 -15.06 5.89
CA LYS A 69 -12.01 -15.45 7.25
C LYS A 69 -12.90 -14.39 7.90
N LYS A 70 -12.31 -13.28 8.28
CA LYS A 70 -13.08 -12.23 8.90
C LYS A 70 -13.80 -11.45 7.81
N ASP A 71 -15.09 -11.34 7.93
CA ASP A 71 -15.92 -10.64 6.94
C ASP A 71 -15.86 -11.28 5.56
N GLY A 72 -15.54 -12.57 5.50
CA GLY A 72 -15.54 -13.30 4.25
C GLY A 72 -14.43 -12.85 3.33
N TYR A 73 -14.68 -12.91 2.03
CA TYR A 73 -13.71 -12.52 1.02
C TYR A 73 -13.82 -11.02 0.78
N ASN A 74 -13.37 -10.26 1.73
CA ASN A 74 -13.50 -8.83 1.74
C ASN A 74 -12.47 -8.20 0.82
N ARG A 75 -12.96 -7.59 -0.25
CA ARG A 75 -12.11 -7.00 -1.26
C ARG A 75 -11.19 -5.93 -0.67
N LYS A 76 -11.65 -5.26 0.39
CA LYS A 76 -10.85 -4.23 1.03
C LYS A 76 -9.59 -4.80 1.67
N ASP A 77 -9.61 -6.06 2.11
CA ASP A 77 -8.38 -6.66 2.62
C ASP A 77 -7.29 -6.66 1.56
N LEU A 78 -7.65 -6.93 0.32
CA LEU A 78 -6.66 -6.94 -0.76
C LEU A 78 -6.12 -5.55 -1.01
N LEU A 79 -6.97 -4.53 -0.95
CA LEU A 79 -6.49 -3.16 -1.10
C LEU A 79 -5.56 -2.76 0.04
N LYS A 80 -5.84 -3.21 1.25
CA LYS A 80 -4.95 -2.92 2.36
C LYS A 80 -3.59 -3.59 2.17
N ILE A 81 -3.59 -4.82 1.68
CA ILE A 81 -2.32 -5.51 1.38
C ILE A 81 -1.50 -4.67 0.41
N LEU A 82 -2.14 -4.19 -0.64
CA LEU A 82 -1.42 -3.39 -1.63
C LEU A 82 -0.90 -2.10 -1.02
N HIS A 83 -1.71 -1.44 -0.19
CA HIS A 83 -1.30 -0.19 0.41
C HIS A 83 -0.09 -0.40 1.34
N TYR A 84 -0.14 -1.43 2.18
CA TYR A 84 1.00 -1.69 3.05
C TYR A 84 2.22 -2.12 2.29
N THR A 85 2.04 -2.75 1.13
CA THR A 85 3.19 -3.06 0.28
C THR A 85 3.82 -1.79 -0.29
N LEU A 86 3.00 -0.80 -0.62
CA LEU A 86 3.55 0.50 -1.03
C LEU A 86 4.38 1.12 0.09
N ILE A 87 3.90 1.00 1.32
CA ILE A 87 4.67 1.53 2.45
C ILE A 87 5.97 0.76 2.60
N ALA A 88 5.94 -0.55 2.40
CA ALA A 88 7.17 -1.33 2.43
C ALA A 88 8.16 -0.88 1.36
N LEU A 89 7.65 -0.58 0.16
CA LEU A 89 8.53 -0.07 -0.89
C LEU A 89 9.16 1.26 -0.49
N HIS A 90 8.37 2.13 0.11
CA HIS A 90 8.90 3.40 0.58
C HIS A 90 10.01 3.19 1.61
N VAL A 91 9.77 2.29 2.56
CA VAL A 91 10.77 2.01 3.58
C VAL A 91 12.02 1.41 2.95
N HIS A 92 11.84 0.52 2.01
CA HIS A 92 12.96 -0.07 1.30
C HIS A 92 13.82 1.00 0.63
N ASP A 93 13.16 1.92 -0.05
CA ASP A 93 13.89 2.96 -0.77
C ASP A 93 14.62 3.88 0.19
N GLU A 94 13.98 4.22 1.30
CA GLU A 94 14.60 5.08 2.29
C GLU A 94 15.82 4.42 2.93
N LYS A 95 15.71 3.16 3.24
CA LYS A 95 16.78 2.44 3.93
C LYS A 95 17.90 2.03 3.01
N ASN A 96 17.61 1.77 1.77
CA ASN A 96 18.59 1.19 0.86
C ASN A 96 19.19 2.19 -0.11
N VAL A 97 18.84 3.42 0.05
CA VAL A 97 19.48 4.43 -0.80
C VAL A 97 20.99 4.36 -0.70
N UNK A 98 21.27 4.18 0.38
CA UNK A 98 22.60 4.15 0.63
C UNK A 98 23.25 2.93 0.38
N HIS A 99 22.58 2.04 0.50
CA HIS A 99 23.17 0.69 0.44
C HIS A 99 23.09 0.09 -0.93
N SER A 100 22.20 0.61 -1.74
CA SER A 100 21.89 -0.07 -2.98
C SER A 100 22.93 0.12 -4.06
N LYS A 101 23.97 0.76 -3.75
CA LYS A 101 24.99 0.97 -4.79
C LYS A 101 26.08 -0.04 -4.70
#